data_dbb5d8a24ef4d8540d842a4b3a32dc0c
#
_entry.id   dbb5d8a24ef4d8540d842a4b3a32dc0c
#
_cell.length_a   1.000
_cell.length_b   1.000
_cell.length_c   1.000
_cell.angle_alpha   90.00
_cell.angle_beta   90.00
_cell.angle_gamma   90.00
#
_symmetry.space_group_name_H-M   'P 1'
#
loop_
_entity.id
_entity.type
_entity.pdbx_description
1 polymer ?
#
loop_
_entity_poly.entity_id
_entity_poly.type
_entity_poly.pdbx_seq_one_letter_code
_entity_poly.pdbx_strand_id
1 'polypeptide(L)'
;MPPNLQVPQIPSSSPQTRIAVIGAGVSGLTAAWYLERLLPSAQVDVFESSRQIGGVIQTTYIDPFLVELGADNFATLVPDALQMVDAMGVRDEFIAPKPDHRIAQVVRDGKVLPIPNGFSLMQPTRLSSVLASPVLSPAGRLRLLAEFFVKPRKVDEDESVESFAVRRLGRECFDRLVEPIVGGIFTARAETLSMQAAMPQFVAMEREYGGLIRGAIAKRNSQSREERSARQATGARYDQFLAPKQGMSWWLNQIAKALRNSIQLDRRVDSLFKNDENLWTVNTRSASESSERTQSHTGYHAVCIALPSPRSAQLLKPTHPRLASLLERIPYASSAVAVLAIKRSEIRPKAFCFGVVVPKIENRDCLAISLASEKYEGRCPPDLVLVRVFMGGAIRPELMDKSDDELLGLARKEVKELLGASSLPRWQTLVRWNEAMPQYMVGHPQLVVSIRQTLQDDPSLRLVGNAFDGVGIPQCVRLARQSAEHFASLFKDN
;
A
#
# COMPACT_ATOMS: atom_id res chain seq x y z
N MET A 1 -49.67 -6.12 -57.13
CA MET A 1 -48.77 -6.56 -56.02
C MET A 1 -47.43 -5.94 -56.29
N PRO A 2 -46.92 -5.07 -55.42
CA PRO A 2 -45.57 -4.53 -55.54
C PRO A 2 -44.55 -5.56 -55.02
N PRO A 3 -43.29 -5.57 -55.51
CA PRO A 3 -42.28 -6.55 -55.16
C PRO A 3 -41.76 -6.31 -53.73
N ASN A 4 -41.57 -7.41 -53.00
CA ASN A 4 -40.96 -7.48 -51.70
C ASN A 4 -39.53 -6.86 -51.71
N LEU A 5 -39.33 -5.73 -51.10
CA LEU A 5 -38.04 -5.21 -50.74
C LEU A 5 -37.53 -6.03 -49.54
N GLN A 6 -36.62 -6.95 -49.81
CA GLN A 6 -35.81 -7.57 -48.78
C GLN A 6 -34.92 -6.49 -48.13
N VAL A 7 -35.20 -6.19 -46.86
CA VAL A 7 -34.34 -5.39 -46.02
C VAL A 7 -32.99 -6.12 -45.86
N PRO A 8 -31.86 -5.52 -46.22
CA PRO A 8 -30.55 -6.14 -46.00
C PRO A 8 -30.39 -6.41 -44.49
N GLN A 9 -30.17 -7.66 -44.13
CA GLN A 9 -29.73 -8.02 -42.81
C GLN A 9 -28.37 -7.34 -42.62
N ILE A 10 -28.28 -6.41 -41.66
CA ILE A 10 -27.02 -5.85 -41.16
C ILE A 10 -26.19 -7.03 -40.66
N PRO A 11 -24.97 -7.25 -41.17
CA PRO A 11 -24.12 -8.32 -40.67
C PRO A 11 -23.81 -8.06 -39.19
N SER A 12 -23.91 -9.12 -38.41
CA SER A 12 -23.62 -9.24 -37.00
C SER A 12 -22.37 -8.47 -36.61
N SER A 13 -22.50 -7.67 -35.56
CA SER A 13 -21.49 -6.95 -34.78
C SER A 13 -20.10 -7.62 -34.82
N SER A 14 -19.06 -6.82 -35.06
CA SER A 14 -17.68 -7.16 -34.77
C SER A 14 -17.62 -7.85 -33.40
N PRO A 15 -16.83 -8.92 -33.22
CA PRO A 15 -16.76 -9.63 -31.96
C PRO A 15 -16.41 -8.65 -30.84
N GLN A 16 -17.27 -8.58 -29.83
CA GLN A 16 -17.09 -7.68 -28.69
C GLN A 16 -15.76 -7.95 -28.00
N THR A 17 -14.93 -6.94 -27.83
CA THR A 17 -13.66 -7.06 -27.09
C THR A 17 -13.94 -7.57 -25.68
N ARG A 18 -13.27 -8.65 -25.28
CA ARG A 18 -13.38 -9.25 -23.93
C ARG A 18 -12.05 -9.15 -23.21
N ILE A 19 -12.07 -8.71 -21.94
CA ILE A 19 -10.89 -8.55 -21.11
C ILE A 19 -11.13 -9.25 -19.77
N ALA A 20 -10.21 -10.12 -19.36
CA ALA A 20 -10.25 -10.76 -18.06
C ALA A 20 -9.36 -9.99 -17.06
N VAL A 21 -9.89 -9.73 -15.86
CA VAL A 21 -9.15 -9.19 -14.72
C VAL A 21 -9.11 -10.26 -13.64
N ILE A 22 -7.89 -10.61 -13.17
CA ILE A 22 -7.69 -11.68 -12.21
C ILE A 22 -7.28 -11.08 -10.86
N GLY A 23 -8.16 -11.20 -9.86
CA GLY A 23 -8.06 -10.60 -8.54
C GLY A 23 -8.93 -9.35 -8.39
N ALA A 24 -9.76 -9.30 -7.34
CA ALA A 24 -10.64 -8.18 -6.99
C ALA A 24 -10.13 -7.38 -5.77
N GLY A 25 -8.82 -7.25 -5.60
CA GLY A 25 -8.20 -6.25 -4.75
C GLY A 25 -8.30 -4.84 -5.36
N VAL A 26 -7.79 -3.81 -4.66
CA VAL A 26 -7.82 -2.42 -5.15
C VAL A 26 -7.29 -2.27 -6.58
N SER A 27 -6.22 -2.97 -6.93
CA SER A 27 -5.62 -2.88 -8.27
C SER A 27 -6.50 -3.45 -9.36
N GLY A 28 -7.09 -4.65 -9.14
CA GLY A 28 -7.97 -5.28 -10.12
C GLY A 28 -9.30 -4.54 -10.28
N LEU A 29 -9.93 -4.14 -9.17
CA LEU A 29 -11.14 -3.32 -9.22
C LEU A 29 -10.92 -2.00 -9.96
N THR A 30 -9.79 -1.34 -9.69
CA THR A 30 -9.42 -0.10 -10.39
C THR A 30 -9.19 -0.34 -11.87
N ALA A 31 -8.46 -1.41 -12.24
CA ALA A 31 -8.24 -1.76 -13.64
C ALA A 31 -9.57 -1.99 -14.38
N ALA A 32 -10.47 -2.78 -13.80
CA ALA A 32 -11.79 -3.04 -14.36
C ALA A 32 -12.61 -1.74 -14.53
N TRP A 33 -12.58 -0.86 -13.50
CA TRP A 33 -13.30 0.42 -13.51
C TRP A 33 -12.82 1.35 -14.63
N TYR A 34 -11.50 1.47 -14.85
CA TYR A 34 -10.94 2.27 -15.94
C TYR A 34 -11.17 1.62 -17.30
N LEU A 35 -11.05 0.28 -17.42
CA LEU A 35 -11.31 -0.45 -18.66
C LEU A 35 -12.73 -0.21 -19.17
N GLU A 36 -13.74 -0.34 -18.32
CA GLU A 36 -15.13 -0.11 -18.73
C GLU A 36 -15.43 1.33 -19.17
N ARG A 37 -14.67 2.31 -18.70
CA ARG A 37 -14.79 3.72 -19.10
C ARG A 37 -14.03 4.05 -20.37
N LEU A 38 -12.86 3.45 -20.55
CA LEU A 38 -12.00 3.70 -21.70
C LEU A 38 -12.45 2.89 -22.93
N LEU A 39 -13.08 1.74 -22.69
CA LEU A 39 -13.62 0.82 -23.70
C LEU A 39 -15.10 0.50 -23.39
N PRO A 40 -16.05 1.41 -23.68
CA PRO A 40 -17.45 1.23 -23.30
C PRO A 40 -18.13 0.03 -23.95
N SER A 41 -17.66 -0.45 -25.11
CA SER A 41 -18.15 -1.63 -25.81
C SER A 41 -17.54 -2.95 -25.33
N ALA A 42 -16.43 -2.91 -24.56
CA ALA A 42 -15.76 -4.11 -24.08
C ALA A 42 -16.54 -4.79 -22.93
N GLN A 43 -16.48 -6.11 -22.91
CA GLN A 43 -16.87 -6.92 -21.76
C GLN A 43 -15.66 -7.11 -20.84
N VAL A 44 -15.76 -6.70 -19.58
CA VAL A 44 -14.72 -6.88 -18.57
C VAL A 44 -15.21 -7.86 -17.51
N ASP A 45 -14.58 -9.03 -17.44
CA ASP A 45 -14.91 -10.06 -16.45
C ASP A 45 -13.84 -10.06 -15.33
N VAL A 46 -14.27 -9.96 -14.06
CA VAL A 46 -13.39 -9.96 -12.89
C VAL A 46 -13.52 -11.29 -12.15
N PHE A 47 -12.40 -11.98 -11.91
CA PHE A 47 -12.35 -13.25 -11.17
C PHE A 47 -11.68 -13.04 -9.82
N GLU A 48 -12.32 -13.47 -8.74
CA GLU A 48 -11.80 -13.41 -7.37
C GLU A 48 -11.92 -14.76 -6.69
N SER A 49 -10.81 -15.21 -6.09
CA SER A 49 -10.76 -16.51 -5.41
C SER A 49 -11.50 -16.53 -4.07
N SER A 50 -11.62 -15.39 -3.39
CA SER A 50 -12.34 -15.30 -2.12
C SER A 50 -13.83 -15.05 -2.33
N ARG A 51 -14.60 -15.22 -1.24
CA ARG A 51 -16.04 -14.91 -1.22
C ARG A 51 -16.34 -13.41 -1.07
N GLN A 52 -15.29 -12.58 -0.97
CA GLN A 52 -15.41 -11.13 -0.85
C GLN A 52 -14.31 -10.43 -1.63
N ILE A 53 -14.60 -9.21 -2.07
CA ILE A 53 -13.63 -8.34 -2.72
C ILE A 53 -12.69 -7.69 -1.69
N GLY A 54 -11.61 -7.04 -2.17
CA GLY A 54 -10.77 -6.14 -1.37
C GLY A 54 -9.34 -6.63 -1.15
N GLY A 55 -9.09 -7.94 -1.24
CA GLY A 55 -7.76 -8.51 -1.00
C GLY A 55 -7.30 -8.19 0.43
N VAL A 56 -6.15 -7.49 0.56
CA VAL A 56 -5.59 -7.10 1.87
C VAL A 56 -6.24 -5.84 2.46
N ILE A 57 -7.12 -5.15 1.73
CA ILE A 57 -7.88 -4.01 2.24
C ILE A 57 -9.23 -4.53 2.72
N GLN A 58 -9.36 -4.66 4.03
CA GLN A 58 -10.56 -5.20 4.66
C GLN A 58 -10.96 -4.33 5.84
N THR A 59 -12.25 -4.00 5.89
CA THR A 59 -12.91 -3.35 7.02
C THR A 59 -13.97 -4.29 7.57
N THR A 60 -13.99 -4.49 8.87
CA THR A 60 -15.04 -5.25 9.58
C THR A 60 -15.81 -4.31 10.49
N TYR A 61 -17.14 -4.43 10.48
CA TYR A 61 -18.01 -3.75 11.42
C TYR A 61 -18.51 -4.76 12.45
N ILE A 62 -18.18 -4.54 13.71
CA ILE A 62 -18.63 -5.32 14.87
C ILE A 62 -19.13 -4.33 15.89
N ASP A 63 -20.44 -4.14 15.95
CA ASP A 63 -21.08 -3.11 16.78
C ASP A 63 -20.49 -3.03 18.19
N PRO A 64 -20.00 -1.86 18.62
CA PRO A 64 -20.01 -0.54 17.95
C PRO A 64 -18.67 -0.16 17.26
N PHE A 65 -17.86 -1.13 16.81
CA PHE A 65 -16.52 -0.93 16.29
C PHE A 65 -16.48 -0.97 14.76
N LEU A 66 -15.84 0.02 14.14
CA LEU A 66 -15.41 -0.02 12.74
C LEU A 66 -13.90 -0.30 12.69
N VAL A 67 -13.54 -1.49 12.24
CA VAL A 67 -12.20 -2.06 12.35
C VAL A 67 -11.55 -2.21 10.98
N GLU A 68 -10.47 -1.49 10.76
CA GLU A 68 -9.60 -1.69 9.59
C GLU A 68 -8.60 -2.81 9.87
N LEU A 69 -8.67 -3.88 9.11
CA LEU A 69 -7.77 -5.03 9.25
C LEU A 69 -6.50 -4.88 8.40
N GLY A 70 -6.57 -4.07 7.32
CA GLY A 70 -5.46 -3.73 6.43
C GLY A 70 -5.09 -2.25 6.47
N ALA A 71 -4.95 -1.60 5.31
CA ALA A 71 -4.76 -0.15 5.23
C ALA A 71 -5.99 0.61 5.74
N ASP A 72 -5.79 1.66 6.54
CA ASP A 72 -6.86 2.49 7.11
C ASP A 72 -7.05 3.83 6.39
N ASN A 73 -6.22 4.14 5.41
CA ASN A 73 -6.22 5.38 4.64
C ASN A 73 -5.31 5.28 3.42
N PHE A 74 -5.29 6.32 2.61
CA PHE A 74 -4.26 6.53 1.58
C PHE A 74 -3.73 7.96 1.59
N ALA A 75 -2.48 8.12 1.10
CA ALA A 75 -1.82 9.42 0.97
C ALA A 75 -2.26 10.12 -0.32
N THR A 76 -2.47 11.46 -0.27
CA THR A 76 -2.88 12.28 -1.41
C THR A 76 -1.71 12.90 -2.19
N LEU A 77 -0.47 12.67 -1.73
CA LEU A 77 0.76 13.14 -2.41
C LEU A 77 0.90 12.60 -3.84
N VAL A 78 0.45 11.38 -4.05
CA VAL A 78 0.28 10.78 -5.37
C VAL A 78 -1.20 10.92 -5.69
N PRO A 79 -1.58 11.67 -6.74
CA PRO A 79 -2.96 12.14 -6.92
C PRO A 79 -3.93 11.06 -7.41
N ASP A 80 -3.46 9.95 -7.93
CA ASP A 80 -4.25 8.99 -8.69
C ASP A 80 -5.46 8.42 -7.91
N ALA A 81 -5.29 8.06 -6.62
CA ALA A 81 -6.40 7.58 -5.81
C ALA A 81 -7.42 8.70 -5.53
N LEU A 82 -6.94 9.93 -5.28
CA LEU A 82 -7.80 11.08 -5.08
C LEU A 82 -8.58 11.42 -6.35
N GLN A 83 -7.92 11.44 -7.51
CA GLN A 83 -8.56 11.67 -8.80
C GLN A 83 -9.64 10.62 -9.10
N MET A 84 -9.41 9.35 -8.72
CA MET A 84 -10.42 8.31 -8.85
C MET A 84 -11.62 8.56 -7.93
N VAL A 85 -11.39 8.94 -6.67
CA VAL A 85 -12.46 9.30 -5.71
C VAL A 85 -13.30 10.47 -6.24
N ASP A 86 -12.66 11.49 -6.80
CA ASP A 86 -13.32 12.65 -7.40
C ASP A 86 -14.13 12.25 -8.65
N ALA A 87 -13.55 11.42 -9.53
CA ALA A 87 -14.20 10.91 -10.72
C ALA A 87 -15.40 9.99 -10.43
N MET A 88 -15.40 9.33 -9.27
CA MET A 88 -16.53 8.55 -8.78
C MET A 88 -17.62 9.41 -8.12
N GLY A 89 -17.36 10.70 -7.83
CA GLY A 89 -18.31 11.60 -7.16
C GLY A 89 -18.54 11.27 -5.68
N VAL A 90 -17.57 10.61 -5.02
CA VAL A 90 -17.71 10.14 -3.63
C VAL A 90 -16.81 10.89 -2.65
N ARG A 91 -16.29 12.06 -3.06
CA ARG A 91 -15.33 12.85 -2.28
C ARG A 91 -15.82 13.19 -0.87
N ASP A 92 -17.09 13.54 -0.72
CA ASP A 92 -17.70 13.98 0.55
C ASP A 92 -17.79 12.85 1.60
N GLU A 93 -17.62 11.59 1.17
CA GLU A 93 -17.56 10.45 2.05
C GLU A 93 -16.14 10.18 2.61
N PHE A 94 -15.15 10.98 2.22
CA PHE A 94 -13.79 10.88 2.71
C PHE A 94 -13.47 11.98 3.71
N ILE A 95 -12.83 11.59 4.80
CA ILE A 95 -12.43 12.48 5.90
C ILE A 95 -10.90 12.53 6.02
N ALA A 96 -10.41 13.72 6.39
CA ALA A 96 -9.04 13.92 6.82
C ALA A 96 -8.85 13.44 8.28
N PRO A 97 -7.63 13.14 8.71
CA PRO A 97 -7.35 12.86 10.12
C PRO A 97 -7.74 14.03 11.02
N LYS A 98 -8.19 13.71 12.24
CA LYS A 98 -8.54 14.70 13.27
C LYS A 98 -7.38 15.70 13.49
N PRO A 99 -7.67 16.97 13.82
CA PRO A 99 -6.62 17.95 14.15
C PRO A 99 -5.89 17.64 15.44
N ASP A 100 -6.60 17.04 16.41
CA ASP A 100 -6.04 16.72 17.71
C ASP A 100 -5.08 15.53 17.66
N HIS A 101 -4.07 15.55 18.51
CA HIS A 101 -3.08 14.47 18.65
C HIS A 101 -2.34 14.11 17.35
N ARG A 102 -2.22 15.03 16.37
CA ARG A 102 -1.50 14.85 15.10
C ARG A 102 0.03 14.72 15.31
N ILE A 103 0.43 13.80 16.17
CA ILE A 103 1.82 13.55 16.53
C ILE A 103 2.10 12.07 16.27
N ALA A 104 3.19 11.77 15.58
CA ALA A 104 3.81 10.45 15.61
C ALA A 104 4.84 10.42 16.72
N GLN A 105 4.95 9.29 17.39
CA GLN A 105 5.90 9.08 18.49
C GLN A 105 6.83 7.93 18.14
N VAL A 106 7.99 7.88 18.81
CA VAL A 106 8.97 6.81 18.67
C VAL A 106 9.39 6.32 20.05
N VAL A 107 9.67 5.04 20.15
CA VAL A 107 10.22 4.46 21.40
C VAL A 107 11.71 4.73 21.47
N ARG A 108 12.19 5.21 22.63
CA ARG A 108 13.60 5.31 22.98
C ARG A 108 13.81 4.90 24.43
N ASP A 109 14.65 3.88 24.64
CA ASP A 109 14.99 3.35 25.95
C ASP A 109 13.72 3.03 26.78
N GLY A 110 12.73 2.37 26.13
CA GLY A 110 11.43 2.02 26.68
C GLY A 110 10.44 3.18 26.90
N LYS A 111 10.82 4.43 26.57
CA LYS A 111 9.97 5.63 26.70
C LYS A 111 9.42 6.06 25.35
N VAL A 112 8.17 6.46 25.33
CA VAL A 112 7.51 7.01 24.14
C VAL A 112 7.77 8.51 24.06
N LEU A 113 8.44 8.95 22.99
CA LEU A 113 8.85 10.33 22.76
C LEU A 113 8.28 10.85 21.42
N PRO A 114 7.94 12.15 21.30
CA PRO A 114 7.46 12.68 20.04
C PRO A 114 8.59 12.69 18.98
N ILE A 115 8.25 12.27 17.76
CA ILE A 115 9.12 12.47 16.60
C ILE A 115 9.26 13.97 16.39
N PRO A 116 10.48 14.49 16.13
CA PRO A 116 10.71 15.93 15.98
C PRO A 116 9.80 16.53 14.90
N ASN A 117 9.13 17.63 15.22
CA ASN A 117 8.33 18.36 14.26
C ASN A 117 9.18 18.74 13.03
N GLY A 118 8.66 18.42 11.83
CA GLY A 118 9.40 18.67 10.59
C GLY A 118 10.45 17.61 10.24
N PHE A 119 10.53 16.49 10.99
CA PHE A 119 11.23 15.30 10.50
C PHE A 119 10.24 14.40 9.73
N SER A 120 10.45 14.29 8.43
CA SER A 120 9.56 13.58 7.53
C SER A 120 10.31 12.47 6.80
N LEU A 121 10.09 11.20 7.16
CA LEU A 121 10.83 10.04 6.68
C LEU A 121 12.34 10.21 6.97
N MET A 122 13.07 10.85 6.04
CA MET A 122 14.50 11.14 6.13
C MET A 122 14.81 12.63 5.99
N GLN A 123 13.82 13.52 5.86
CA GLN A 123 14.04 14.93 5.60
C GLN A 123 13.81 15.77 6.84
N PRO A 124 14.84 16.44 7.38
CA PRO A 124 14.69 17.43 8.44
C PRO A 124 14.26 18.77 7.83
N THR A 125 12.96 19.05 7.78
CA THR A 125 12.41 20.32 7.25
C THR A 125 12.50 21.48 8.26
N ARG A 126 12.64 21.17 9.56
CA ARG A 126 12.82 22.12 10.65
C ARG A 126 13.98 21.68 11.55
N LEU A 127 15.19 22.13 11.23
CA LEU A 127 16.41 21.76 11.94
C LEU A 127 16.36 22.10 13.45
N SER A 128 15.78 23.25 13.82
CA SER A 128 15.65 23.65 15.24
C SER A 128 14.88 22.64 16.08
N SER A 129 13.79 22.09 15.55
CA SER A 129 12.98 21.09 16.25
C SER A 129 13.72 19.74 16.38
N VAL A 130 14.49 19.36 15.37
CA VAL A 130 15.31 18.14 15.42
C VAL A 130 16.43 18.28 16.44
N LEU A 131 17.06 19.45 16.49
CA LEU A 131 18.12 19.75 17.46
C LEU A 131 17.63 19.85 18.91
N ALA A 132 16.39 20.28 19.14
CA ALA A 132 15.76 20.31 20.45
C ALA A 132 15.20 18.95 20.89
N SER A 133 15.09 17.96 19.99
CA SER A 133 14.44 16.69 20.29
C SER A 133 15.29 15.80 21.20
N PRO A 134 14.70 15.17 22.23
CA PRO A 134 15.40 14.21 23.07
C PRO A 134 15.65 12.84 22.38
N VAL A 135 15.14 12.64 21.17
CA VAL A 135 15.29 11.37 20.43
C VAL A 135 16.74 11.13 20.00
N LEU A 136 17.51 12.20 19.74
CA LEU A 136 18.92 12.09 19.36
C LEU A 136 19.83 12.62 20.47
N SER A 137 20.98 11.98 20.68
CA SER A 137 22.07 12.47 21.54
C SER A 137 22.69 13.76 20.97
N PRO A 138 23.45 14.53 21.77
CA PRO A 138 24.20 15.69 21.24
C PRO A 138 25.11 15.31 20.06
N ALA A 139 25.78 14.18 20.13
CA ALA A 139 26.64 13.67 19.05
C ALA A 139 25.84 13.33 17.79
N GLY A 140 24.67 12.67 17.94
CA GLY A 140 23.77 12.35 16.83
C GLY A 140 23.22 13.61 16.15
N ARG A 141 22.91 14.64 16.91
CA ARG A 141 22.48 15.95 16.38
C ARG A 141 23.57 16.64 15.57
N LEU A 142 24.82 16.64 16.08
CA LEU A 142 25.98 17.19 15.35
C LEU A 142 26.23 16.40 14.06
N ARG A 143 26.15 15.05 14.14
CA ARG A 143 26.30 14.19 12.95
C ARG A 143 25.22 14.46 11.90
N LEU A 144 23.98 14.70 12.33
CA LEU A 144 22.89 15.05 11.42
C LEU A 144 23.14 16.41 10.73
N LEU A 145 23.61 17.42 11.46
CA LEU A 145 23.99 18.72 10.88
C LEU A 145 25.12 18.59 9.86
N ALA A 146 26.06 17.68 10.09
CA ALA A 146 27.16 17.41 9.17
C ALA A 146 26.68 16.85 7.80
N GLU A 147 25.40 16.47 7.67
CA GLU A 147 24.79 16.09 6.39
C GLU A 147 24.97 17.15 5.31
N PHE A 148 24.93 18.42 5.70
CA PHE A 148 25.13 19.54 4.79
C PHE A 148 26.48 19.48 4.02
N PHE A 149 27.51 18.87 4.61
CA PHE A 149 28.84 18.73 4.04
C PHE A 149 29.09 17.37 3.37
N VAL A 150 28.17 16.42 3.51
CA VAL A 150 28.31 15.10 2.87
C VAL A 150 28.17 15.25 1.36
N LYS A 151 29.17 14.80 0.62
CA LYS A 151 29.16 14.84 -0.85
C LYS A 151 28.11 13.86 -1.40
N PRO A 152 27.44 14.21 -2.51
CA PRO A 152 26.54 13.27 -3.19
C PRO A 152 27.31 12.07 -3.73
N ARG A 153 26.64 10.92 -3.79
CA ARG A 153 27.20 9.71 -4.42
C ARG A 153 27.27 9.91 -5.93
N LYS A 154 28.39 9.56 -6.53
CA LYS A 154 28.62 9.72 -7.98
C LYS A 154 28.12 8.51 -8.80
N VAL A 155 27.92 7.37 -8.14
CA VAL A 155 27.54 6.10 -8.78
C VAL A 155 26.01 5.99 -8.80
N ASP A 156 25.47 5.59 -9.94
CA ASP A 156 24.02 5.44 -10.16
C ASP A 156 23.49 4.03 -9.80
N GLU A 157 24.28 3.27 -9.06
CA GLU A 157 23.85 1.97 -8.54
C GLU A 157 22.87 2.14 -7.38
N ASP A 158 21.90 1.24 -7.31
CA ASP A 158 20.97 1.17 -6.18
C ASP A 158 21.71 0.87 -4.87
N GLU A 159 21.21 1.41 -3.78
CA GLU A 159 21.74 1.15 -2.44
C GLU A 159 20.59 0.89 -1.47
N SER A 160 20.89 0.28 -0.32
CA SER A 160 19.88 0.08 0.70
C SER A 160 19.50 1.38 1.41
N VAL A 161 18.29 1.41 1.98
CA VAL A 161 17.83 2.52 2.81
C VAL A 161 18.79 2.78 3.98
N GLU A 162 19.30 1.72 4.60
CA GLU A 162 20.32 1.84 5.66
C GLU A 162 21.58 2.53 5.14
N SER A 163 22.17 2.04 4.03
CA SER A 163 23.39 2.61 3.44
C SER A 163 23.21 4.10 3.17
N PHE A 164 22.13 4.47 2.50
CA PHE A 164 21.81 5.86 2.19
C PHE A 164 21.63 6.70 3.46
N ALA A 165 20.80 6.25 4.41
CA ALA A 165 20.47 7.02 5.60
C ALA A 165 21.67 7.17 6.55
N VAL A 166 22.46 6.12 6.77
CA VAL A 166 23.66 6.17 7.61
C VAL A 166 24.73 7.09 7.00
N ARG A 167 24.93 6.99 5.69
CA ARG A 167 25.86 7.87 4.97
C ARG A 167 25.45 9.34 5.05
N ARG A 168 24.18 9.64 4.92
CA ARG A 168 23.64 11.01 4.94
C ARG A 168 23.43 11.54 6.36
N LEU A 169 22.68 10.83 7.19
CA LEU A 169 22.16 11.33 8.47
C LEU A 169 22.92 10.79 9.69
N GLY A 170 23.69 9.72 9.53
CA GLY A 170 24.41 9.04 10.60
C GLY A 170 23.64 7.89 11.24
N ARG A 171 24.37 6.99 11.92
CA ARG A 171 23.85 5.75 12.51
C ARG A 171 22.71 6.00 13.50
N GLU A 172 22.88 6.88 14.45
CA GLU A 172 21.85 7.13 15.48
C GLU A 172 20.54 7.68 14.89
N CYS A 173 20.62 8.60 13.91
CA CYS A 173 19.44 9.11 13.23
C CYS A 173 18.74 8.01 12.42
N PHE A 174 19.50 7.14 11.79
CA PHE A 174 18.97 5.96 11.12
C PHE A 174 18.24 5.05 12.12
N ASP A 175 18.92 4.57 13.16
CA ASP A 175 18.39 3.59 14.10
C ASP A 175 17.18 4.09 14.89
N ARG A 176 17.14 5.40 15.22
CA ARG A 176 16.11 5.99 16.09
C ARG A 176 14.94 6.61 15.35
N LEU A 177 15.11 7.06 14.10
CA LEU A 177 14.09 7.81 13.37
C LEU A 177 13.77 7.19 12.01
N VAL A 178 14.77 6.87 11.17
CA VAL A 178 14.53 6.43 9.80
C VAL A 178 14.04 4.99 9.78
N GLU A 179 14.77 4.07 10.38
CA GLU A 179 14.47 2.63 10.41
C GLU A 179 13.05 2.35 10.91
N PRO A 180 12.60 2.86 12.08
CA PRO A 180 11.26 2.53 12.58
C PRO A 180 10.12 3.11 11.73
N ILE A 181 10.32 4.28 11.11
CA ILE A 181 9.32 4.86 10.21
C ILE A 181 9.21 4.02 8.93
N VAL A 182 10.34 3.63 8.35
CA VAL A 182 10.41 2.80 7.14
C VAL A 182 9.88 1.40 7.42
N GLY A 183 10.30 0.81 8.54
CA GLY A 183 9.82 -0.49 9.01
C GLY A 183 8.30 -0.52 9.20
N GLY A 184 7.72 0.55 9.75
CA GLY A 184 6.27 0.68 9.91
C GLY A 184 5.49 0.81 8.58
N ILE A 185 6.12 1.31 7.52
CA ILE A 185 5.48 1.48 6.20
C ILE A 185 5.65 0.23 5.33
N PHE A 186 6.87 -0.29 5.24
CA PHE A 186 7.23 -1.37 4.31
C PHE A 186 7.26 -2.75 4.97
N THR A 187 7.19 -2.83 6.31
CA THR A 187 7.45 -4.06 7.09
C THR A 187 8.73 -4.78 6.65
N ALA A 188 9.69 -4.03 6.12
CA ALA A 188 10.90 -4.48 5.47
C ALA A 188 12.14 -4.14 6.31
N ARG A 189 13.20 -4.94 6.13
CA ARG A 189 14.52 -4.65 6.70
C ARG A 189 15.18 -3.55 5.89
N ALA A 190 15.49 -2.43 6.53
CA ALA A 190 16.10 -1.28 5.87
C ALA A 190 17.49 -1.58 5.28
N GLU A 191 18.16 -2.61 5.81
CA GLU A 191 19.46 -3.13 5.35
C GLU A 191 19.42 -3.70 3.93
N THR A 192 18.26 -4.19 3.51
CA THR A 192 18.06 -4.83 2.20
C THR A 192 17.06 -4.10 1.31
N LEU A 193 16.30 -3.16 1.87
CA LEU A 193 15.29 -2.39 1.13
C LEU A 193 15.95 -1.39 0.18
N SER A 194 15.62 -1.45 -1.10
CA SER A 194 16.10 -0.54 -2.15
C SER A 194 15.70 0.91 -1.86
N MET A 195 16.67 1.80 -1.84
CA MET A 195 16.44 3.22 -1.70
C MET A 195 15.74 3.82 -2.93
N GLN A 196 16.13 3.37 -4.13
CA GLN A 196 15.53 3.84 -5.40
C GLN A 196 14.07 3.39 -5.54
N ALA A 197 13.73 2.17 -5.11
CA ALA A 197 12.36 1.66 -5.20
C ALA A 197 11.45 2.23 -4.11
N ALA A 198 11.92 2.30 -2.86
CA ALA A 198 11.10 2.71 -1.72
C ALA A 198 10.93 4.23 -1.62
N MET A 199 11.98 4.99 -1.89
CA MET A 199 12.02 6.44 -1.64
C MET A 199 12.82 7.22 -2.70
N PRO A 200 12.45 7.10 -4.00
CA PRO A 200 13.18 7.73 -5.13
C PRO A 200 13.30 9.26 -4.98
N GLN A 201 12.37 9.89 -4.28
CA GLN A 201 12.37 11.35 -4.07
C GLN A 201 13.60 11.85 -3.29
N PHE A 202 14.19 11.03 -2.41
CA PHE A 202 15.38 11.44 -1.67
C PHE A 202 16.67 11.19 -2.47
N VAL A 203 16.69 10.17 -3.31
CA VAL A 203 17.76 9.95 -4.30
C VAL A 203 17.80 11.11 -5.28
N ALA A 204 16.63 11.51 -5.83
CA ALA A 204 16.52 12.68 -6.70
C ALA A 204 16.97 13.96 -5.98
N MET A 205 16.60 14.15 -4.70
CA MET A 205 17.00 15.30 -3.91
C MET A 205 18.51 15.36 -3.67
N GLU A 206 19.17 14.23 -3.43
CA GLU A 206 20.62 14.16 -3.32
C GLU A 206 21.30 14.56 -4.64
N ARG A 207 20.78 14.07 -5.78
CA ARG A 207 21.32 14.39 -7.12
C ARG A 207 21.14 15.86 -7.49
N GLU A 208 19.95 16.40 -7.26
CA GLU A 208 19.59 17.75 -7.69
C GLU A 208 20.20 18.84 -6.78
N TYR A 209 20.17 18.64 -5.46
CA TYR A 209 20.56 19.66 -4.47
C TYR A 209 21.86 19.32 -3.73
N GLY A 210 22.45 18.15 -3.99
CA GLY A 210 23.65 17.67 -3.31
C GLY A 210 23.42 17.16 -1.89
N GLY A 211 22.16 17.14 -1.37
CA GLY A 211 21.84 16.65 -0.05
C GLY A 211 20.41 16.90 0.40
N LEU A 212 20.03 16.27 1.51
CA LEU A 212 18.67 16.33 2.03
C LEU A 212 18.37 17.67 2.71
N ILE A 213 19.30 18.21 3.48
CA ILE A 213 19.15 19.52 4.12
C ILE A 213 19.13 20.63 3.06
N ARG A 214 20.04 20.58 2.08
CA ARG A 214 20.07 21.55 0.97
C ARG A 214 18.78 21.51 0.17
N GLY A 215 18.29 20.32 -0.17
CA GLY A 215 17.03 20.13 -0.87
C GLY A 215 15.81 20.62 -0.05
N ALA A 216 15.81 20.41 1.28
CA ALA A 216 14.77 20.95 2.16
C ALA A 216 14.73 22.47 2.14
N ILE A 217 15.90 23.12 2.19
CA ILE A 217 16.03 24.59 2.14
C ILE A 217 15.57 25.10 0.76
N ALA A 218 16.04 24.50 -0.34
CA ALA A 218 15.67 24.90 -1.70
C ALA A 218 14.15 24.81 -1.92
N LYS A 219 13.53 23.68 -1.57
CA LYS A 219 12.07 23.49 -1.67
C LYS A 219 11.28 24.46 -0.78
N ARG A 220 11.81 24.81 0.41
CA ARG A 220 11.17 25.81 1.25
C ARG A 220 11.24 27.20 0.64
N ASN A 221 12.31 27.55 -0.03
CA ASN A 221 12.50 28.86 -0.66
C ASN A 221 11.65 29.04 -1.92
N SER A 222 11.36 27.96 -2.66
CA SER A 222 10.51 27.97 -3.86
C SER A 222 9.01 28.05 -3.56
N GLN A 223 8.56 27.80 -2.31
CA GLN A 223 7.16 27.86 -1.92
C GLN A 223 6.69 29.29 -1.66
N SER A 224 5.44 29.62 -2.06
CA SER A 224 4.84 30.92 -1.75
C SER A 224 4.66 31.12 -0.24
N ARG A 225 4.52 32.39 0.18
CA ARG A 225 4.32 32.75 1.60
C ARG A 225 3.00 32.16 2.14
N GLU A 226 1.99 32.04 1.29
CA GLU A 226 0.67 31.48 1.62
C GLU A 226 0.73 29.96 1.82
N GLU A 227 1.42 29.24 0.92
CA GLU A 227 1.66 27.80 1.07
C GLU A 227 2.46 27.46 2.33
N ARG A 228 3.42 28.32 2.70
CA ARG A 228 4.19 28.18 3.97
C ARG A 228 3.29 28.36 5.19
N SER A 229 2.39 29.35 5.15
CA SER A 229 1.48 29.66 6.24
C SER A 229 0.46 28.54 6.45
N ALA A 230 -0.15 28.04 5.37
CA ALA A 230 -1.07 26.91 5.39
C ALA A 230 -0.41 25.64 5.97
N ARG A 231 0.81 25.32 5.54
CA ARG A 231 1.57 24.17 6.08
C ARG A 231 1.99 24.33 7.55
N GLN A 232 2.15 25.57 8.05
CA GLN A 232 2.47 25.82 9.46
C GLN A 232 1.26 25.66 10.37
N ALA A 233 0.07 26.03 9.89
CA ALA A 233 -1.17 25.94 10.64
C ALA A 233 -1.68 24.50 10.83
N THR A 234 -1.36 23.61 9.89
CA THR A 234 -1.98 22.26 9.82
C THR A 234 -1.07 21.13 10.31
N GLY A 235 0.16 21.40 10.78
CA GLY A 235 1.08 20.29 11.12
C GLY A 235 1.38 19.43 9.91
N ALA A 236 1.86 20.01 8.91
CA ALA A 236 2.32 19.75 7.53
C ALA A 236 2.23 18.33 6.91
N ARG A 237 1.82 17.27 7.60
CA ARG A 237 1.92 15.90 7.06
C ARG A 237 0.64 15.07 7.09
N TYR A 238 -0.24 15.30 8.02
CA TYR A 238 -1.41 14.46 8.22
C TYR A 238 -2.63 14.87 7.39
N ASP A 239 -2.68 16.11 6.88
CA ASP A 239 -3.71 16.55 5.92
C ASP A 239 -3.57 15.87 4.55
N GLN A 240 -2.46 15.15 4.35
CA GLN A 240 -2.18 14.39 3.14
C GLN A 240 -2.74 12.95 3.17
N PHE A 241 -3.55 12.60 4.18
CA PHE A 241 -4.18 11.30 4.27
C PHE A 241 -5.70 11.45 4.24
N LEU A 242 -6.35 10.51 3.57
CA LEU A 242 -7.80 10.42 3.50
C LEU A 242 -8.26 9.01 3.82
N ALA A 243 -9.36 8.91 4.52
CA ALA A 243 -10.04 7.67 4.83
C ALA A 243 -11.55 7.80 4.57
N PRO A 244 -12.23 6.77 4.05
CA PRO A 244 -13.68 6.76 3.99
C PRO A 244 -14.28 6.74 5.40
N LYS A 245 -15.39 7.47 5.61
CA LYS A 245 -16.14 7.46 6.87
C LYS A 245 -16.54 6.05 7.29
N GLN A 246 -16.98 5.24 6.32
CA GLN A 246 -17.47 3.87 6.52
C GLN A 246 -16.38 2.80 6.41
N GLY A 247 -15.08 3.20 6.34
CA GLY A 247 -13.94 2.30 6.19
C GLY A 247 -13.57 1.99 4.74
N MET A 248 -12.36 1.46 4.58
CA MET A 248 -11.74 1.28 3.26
C MET A 248 -12.51 0.30 2.36
N SER A 249 -13.09 -0.76 2.93
CA SER A 249 -13.91 -1.71 2.16
C SER A 249 -15.15 -1.07 1.55
N TRP A 250 -15.70 -0.02 2.17
CA TRP A 250 -16.82 0.72 1.59
C TRP A 250 -16.43 1.32 0.23
N TRP A 251 -15.26 1.97 0.12
CA TRP A 251 -14.79 2.52 -1.15
C TRP A 251 -14.63 1.45 -2.22
N LEU A 252 -14.02 0.32 -1.89
CA LEU A 252 -13.88 -0.80 -2.84
C LEU A 252 -15.24 -1.36 -3.28
N ASN A 253 -16.21 -1.42 -2.38
CA ASN A 253 -17.58 -1.77 -2.71
C ASN A 253 -18.25 -0.74 -3.64
N GLN A 254 -17.95 0.57 -3.52
CA GLN A 254 -18.44 1.58 -4.47
C GLN A 254 -17.82 1.37 -5.85
N ILE A 255 -16.53 1.03 -5.94
CA ILE A 255 -15.88 0.67 -7.22
C ILE A 255 -16.58 -0.54 -7.83
N ALA A 256 -16.78 -1.61 -7.07
CA ALA A 256 -17.43 -2.84 -7.53
C ALA A 256 -18.87 -2.60 -8.01
N LYS A 257 -19.65 -1.80 -7.27
CA LYS A 257 -21.02 -1.42 -7.65
C LYS A 257 -21.09 -0.57 -8.93
N ALA A 258 -20.03 0.13 -9.27
CA ALA A 258 -19.93 0.96 -10.46
C ALA A 258 -19.53 0.15 -11.72
N LEU A 259 -19.17 -1.11 -11.57
CA LEU A 259 -18.90 -2.02 -12.69
C LEU A 259 -20.19 -2.53 -13.30
N ARG A 260 -20.22 -2.65 -14.63
CA ARG A 260 -21.38 -3.16 -15.40
C ARG A 260 -21.59 -4.64 -15.23
N ASN A 261 -20.49 -5.41 -15.17
CA ASN A 261 -20.53 -6.84 -15.03
C ASN A 261 -20.31 -7.22 -13.54
N SER A 262 -20.97 -8.29 -13.11
CA SER A 262 -20.77 -8.83 -11.76
C SER A 262 -19.39 -9.46 -11.63
N ILE A 263 -18.76 -9.22 -10.46
CA ILE A 263 -17.51 -9.87 -10.10
C ILE A 263 -17.79 -11.34 -9.78
N GLN A 264 -17.03 -12.24 -10.37
CA GLN A 264 -17.13 -13.67 -10.14
C GLN A 264 -16.33 -14.04 -8.87
N LEU A 265 -17.01 -14.04 -7.73
CA LEU A 265 -16.45 -14.45 -6.43
C LEU A 265 -16.35 -15.96 -6.34
N ASP A 266 -15.51 -16.45 -5.41
CA ASP A 266 -15.23 -17.87 -5.22
C ASP A 266 -14.77 -18.56 -6.53
N ARG A 267 -14.03 -17.82 -7.36
CA ARG A 267 -13.48 -18.29 -8.63
C ARG A 267 -11.98 -18.10 -8.68
N ARG A 268 -11.26 -19.14 -8.23
CA ARG A 268 -9.80 -19.17 -8.34
C ARG A 268 -9.39 -19.51 -9.76
N VAL A 269 -8.59 -18.64 -10.36
CA VAL A 269 -7.96 -18.93 -11.66
C VAL A 269 -6.77 -19.86 -11.43
N ASP A 270 -6.81 -21.03 -12.08
CA ASP A 270 -5.78 -22.06 -11.94
C ASP A 270 -4.85 -22.14 -13.15
N SER A 271 -5.32 -21.78 -14.34
CA SER A 271 -4.47 -21.74 -15.53
C SER A 271 -4.95 -20.71 -16.55
N LEU A 272 -3.98 -20.22 -17.33
CA LEU A 272 -4.14 -19.31 -18.45
C LEU A 272 -3.38 -19.88 -19.65
N PHE A 273 -4.00 -19.86 -20.81
CA PHE A 273 -3.34 -20.19 -22.07
C PHE A 273 -4.02 -19.48 -23.24
N LYS A 274 -3.35 -19.39 -24.37
CA LYS A 274 -3.90 -18.87 -25.62
C LYS A 274 -4.29 -20.03 -26.53
N ASN A 275 -5.41 -19.88 -27.23
CA ASN A 275 -5.84 -20.78 -28.28
C ASN A 275 -5.15 -20.46 -29.63
N ASP A 276 -5.47 -21.21 -30.67
CA ASP A 276 -4.89 -21.03 -32.01
C ASP A 276 -5.24 -19.66 -32.65
N GLU A 277 -6.29 -18.99 -32.17
CA GLU A 277 -6.68 -17.64 -32.57
C GLU A 277 -5.99 -16.55 -31.77
N ASN A 278 -4.99 -16.91 -30.92
CA ASN A 278 -4.28 -16.01 -30.01
C ASN A 278 -5.18 -15.35 -28.94
N LEU A 279 -6.35 -15.93 -28.68
CA LEU A 279 -7.27 -15.49 -27.61
C LEU A 279 -7.00 -16.26 -26.32
N TRP A 280 -7.11 -15.56 -25.20
CA TRP A 280 -6.90 -16.16 -23.89
C TRP A 280 -8.07 -17.02 -23.44
N THR A 281 -7.74 -18.13 -22.81
CA THR A 281 -8.64 -18.98 -22.03
C THR A 281 -8.25 -18.90 -20.57
N VAL A 282 -9.25 -18.65 -19.71
CA VAL A 282 -9.13 -18.56 -18.26
C VAL A 282 -9.85 -19.75 -17.64
N ASN A 283 -9.12 -20.64 -16.99
CA ASN A 283 -9.69 -21.78 -16.28
C ASN A 283 -9.84 -21.46 -14.80
N THR A 284 -11.04 -21.65 -14.27
CA THR A 284 -11.38 -21.37 -12.88
C THR A 284 -11.93 -22.60 -12.17
N ARG A 285 -11.73 -22.63 -10.85
CA ARG A 285 -12.40 -23.54 -9.92
C ARG A 285 -13.01 -22.77 -8.76
N SER A 286 -14.07 -23.34 -8.12
CA SER A 286 -14.49 -22.85 -6.82
C SER A 286 -13.34 -23.00 -5.81
N ALA A 287 -13.04 -21.96 -5.06
CA ALA A 287 -12.00 -22.00 -4.04
C ALA A 287 -12.53 -22.62 -2.73
N SER A 288 -13.84 -22.63 -2.52
CA SER A 288 -14.51 -23.11 -1.31
C SER A 288 -15.02 -24.53 -1.39
N GLU A 289 -15.24 -25.06 -2.60
CA GLU A 289 -15.69 -26.42 -2.79
C GLU A 289 -14.51 -27.35 -3.12
N SER A 290 -14.50 -28.54 -2.53
CA SER A 290 -13.54 -29.62 -2.87
C SER A 290 -13.79 -30.22 -4.26
N SER A 291 -14.70 -29.63 -5.05
CA SER A 291 -15.05 -30.05 -6.40
C SER A 291 -13.90 -29.78 -7.37
N GLU A 292 -13.43 -30.81 -8.05
CA GLU A 292 -12.43 -30.72 -9.13
C GLU A 292 -12.98 -30.09 -10.43
N ARG A 293 -14.22 -29.60 -10.41
CA ARG A 293 -14.90 -29.10 -11.61
C ARG A 293 -14.28 -27.79 -12.08
N THR A 294 -13.49 -27.88 -13.14
CA THR A 294 -12.93 -26.72 -13.83
C THR A 294 -13.98 -26.11 -14.75
N GLN A 295 -14.10 -24.79 -14.72
CA GLN A 295 -14.90 -24.01 -15.66
C GLN A 295 -13.96 -23.23 -16.58
N SER A 296 -14.10 -23.40 -17.89
CA SER A 296 -13.29 -22.69 -18.88
C SER A 296 -14.06 -21.50 -19.44
N HIS A 297 -13.40 -20.34 -19.41
CA HIS A 297 -13.89 -19.09 -19.98
C HIS A 297 -12.96 -18.72 -21.14
N THR A 298 -13.48 -18.70 -22.37
CA THR A 298 -12.69 -18.54 -23.59
C THR A 298 -12.93 -17.21 -24.28
N GLY A 299 -12.05 -16.84 -25.22
CA GLY A 299 -12.26 -15.72 -26.12
C GLY A 299 -11.89 -14.35 -25.52
N TYR A 300 -10.96 -14.28 -24.54
CA TYR A 300 -10.46 -13.01 -24.06
C TYR A 300 -9.32 -12.48 -24.94
N HIS A 301 -9.45 -11.22 -25.34
CA HIS A 301 -8.46 -10.51 -26.14
C HIS A 301 -7.28 -10.05 -25.29
N ALA A 302 -7.51 -9.82 -23.97
CA ALA A 302 -6.46 -9.42 -23.04
C ALA A 302 -6.73 -9.92 -21.60
N VAL A 303 -5.64 -10.01 -20.82
CA VAL A 303 -5.67 -10.43 -19.43
C VAL A 303 -4.89 -9.42 -18.56
N CYS A 304 -5.52 -8.91 -17.50
CA CYS A 304 -4.91 -8.11 -16.46
C CYS A 304 -4.79 -8.93 -15.16
N ILE A 305 -3.57 -9.25 -14.72
CA ILE A 305 -3.34 -10.01 -13.50
C ILE A 305 -3.07 -9.05 -12.35
N ALA A 306 -3.94 -9.06 -11.35
CA ALA A 306 -3.89 -8.24 -10.14
C ALA A 306 -3.63 -9.10 -8.88
N LEU A 307 -2.71 -10.05 -8.98
CA LEU A 307 -2.34 -10.99 -7.93
C LEU A 307 -0.95 -10.67 -7.35
N PRO A 308 -0.62 -11.15 -6.13
CA PRO A 308 0.75 -11.17 -5.63
C PRO A 308 1.71 -11.86 -6.61
N SER A 309 2.96 -11.37 -6.72
CA SER A 309 3.94 -11.88 -7.69
C SER A 309 4.15 -13.40 -7.63
N PRO A 310 4.22 -14.07 -6.46
CA PRO A 310 4.36 -15.52 -6.42
C PRO A 310 3.18 -16.27 -7.06
N ARG A 311 1.96 -15.75 -6.88
CA ARG A 311 0.76 -16.33 -7.50
C ARG A 311 0.70 -16.05 -8.99
N SER A 312 1.08 -14.84 -9.40
CA SER A 312 1.23 -14.48 -10.83
C SER A 312 2.26 -15.37 -11.52
N ALA A 313 3.40 -15.63 -10.85
CA ALA A 313 4.44 -16.53 -11.36
C ALA A 313 3.93 -17.96 -11.57
N GLN A 314 3.24 -18.53 -10.58
CA GLN A 314 2.64 -19.87 -10.69
C GLN A 314 1.68 -19.97 -11.88
N LEU A 315 0.84 -18.94 -12.04
CA LEU A 315 -0.16 -18.90 -13.12
C LEU A 315 0.47 -18.74 -14.50
N LEU A 316 1.55 -17.99 -14.62
CA LEU A 316 2.24 -17.69 -15.87
C LEU A 316 3.33 -18.69 -16.25
N LYS A 317 3.75 -19.56 -15.33
CA LYS A 317 4.86 -20.51 -15.56
C LYS A 317 4.70 -21.40 -16.80
N PRO A 318 3.50 -21.93 -17.13
CA PRO A 318 3.33 -22.74 -18.33
C PRO A 318 3.42 -21.96 -19.65
N THR A 319 3.02 -20.69 -19.67
CA THR A 319 2.92 -19.88 -20.89
C THR A 319 4.03 -18.84 -21.03
N HIS A 320 4.51 -18.29 -19.92
CA HIS A 320 5.53 -17.24 -19.86
C HIS A 320 6.62 -17.58 -18.83
N PRO A 321 7.41 -18.66 -19.01
CA PRO A 321 8.35 -19.15 -17.99
C PRO A 321 9.43 -18.13 -17.63
N ARG A 322 9.90 -17.32 -18.58
CA ARG A 322 10.86 -16.24 -18.31
C ARG A 322 10.27 -15.17 -17.40
N LEU A 323 9.04 -14.74 -17.67
CA LEU A 323 8.34 -13.76 -16.84
C LEU A 323 8.06 -14.32 -15.45
N ALA A 324 7.63 -15.56 -15.34
CA ALA A 324 7.41 -16.25 -14.08
C ALA A 324 8.68 -16.28 -13.21
N SER A 325 9.83 -16.64 -13.81
CA SER A 325 11.12 -16.64 -13.10
C SER A 325 11.54 -15.26 -12.57
N LEU A 326 11.22 -14.17 -13.29
CA LEU A 326 11.46 -12.80 -12.81
C LEU A 326 10.53 -12.45 -11.65
N LEU A 327 9.26 -12.84 -11.69
CA LEU A 327 8.27 -12.59 -10.65
C LEU A 327 8.58 -13.36 -9.35
N GLU A 328 9.11 -14.58 -9.43
CA GLU A 328 9.56 -15.39 -8.30
C GLU A 328 10.70 -14.70 -7.51
N ARG A 329 11.42 -13.77 -8.12
CA ARG A 329 12.52 -13.02 -7.47
C ARG A 329 12.03 -11.90 -6.55
N ILE A 330 10.74 -11.58 -6.52
CA ILE A 330 10.17 -10.59 -5.59
C ILE A 330 9.75 -11.32 -4.31
N PRO A 331 10.52 -11.21 -3.20
CA PRO A 331 10.14 -11.86 -1.95
C PRO A 331 8.93 -11.17 -1.31
N TYR A 332 8.24 -11.91 -0.45
CA TYR A 332 7.10 -11.40 0.31
C TYR A 332 7.28 -11.69 1.80
N ALA A 333 6.83 -10.78 2.63
CA ALA A 333 6.80 -10.94 4.08
C ALA A 333 5.37 -11.13 4.57
N SER A 334 5.25 -11.93 5.64
CA SER A 334 4.01 -12.12 6.39
C SER A 334 3.99 -11.19 7.60
N SER A 335 2.81 -10.70 7.97
CA SER A 335 2.62 -9.83 9.14
C SER A 335 1.30 -10.14 9.83
N ALA A 336 1.17 -9.68 11.07
CA ALA A 336 -0.08 -9.73 11.81
C ALA A 336 -0.45 -8.35 12.34
N VAL A 337 -1.75 -8.10 12.41
CA VAL A 337 -2.33 -6.89 13.02
C VAL A 337 -3.28 -7.34 14.14
N ALA A 338 -2.90 -7.06 15.38
CA ALA A 338 -3.80 -7.19 16.50
C ALA A 338 -4.55 -5.88 16.71
N VAL A 339 -5.87 -5.95 16.90
CA VAL A 339 -6.73 -4.79 17.16
C VAL A 339 -7.36 -4.94 18.53
N LEU A 340 -7.19 -3.91 19.36
CA LEU A 340 -7.59 -3.91 20.77
C LEU A 340 -8.47 -2.69 21.05
N ALA A 341 -9.66 -2.88 21.63
CA ALA A 341 -10.50 -1.80 22.14
C ALA A 341 -10.22 -1.61 23.66
N ILE A 342 -9.61 -0.49 24.01
CA ILE A 342 -9.06 -0.18 25.33
C ILE A 342 -9.81 0.99 25.93
N LYS A 343 -10.02 1.00 27.24
CA LYS A 343 -10.59 2.15 27.96
C LYS A 343 -9.70 3.39 27.80
N ARG A 344 -10.27 4.48 27.33
CA ARG A 344 -9.58 5.76 27.16
C ARG A 344 -8.90 6.26 28.43
N SER A 345 -9.56 6.06 29.58
CA SER A 345 -9.05 6.47 30.90
C SER A 345 -7.75 5.77 31.33
N GLU A 346 -7.40 4.65 30.72
CA GLU A 346 -6.20 3.89 31.06
C GLU A 346 -4.98 4.31 30.22
N ILE A 347 -5.19 5.03 29.11
CA ILE A 347 -4.08 5.50 28.28
C ILE A 347 -3.46 6.72 28.94
N ARG A 348 -2.14 6.69 29.12
CA ARG A 348 -1.39 7.84 29.66
C ARG A 348 -1.63 9.08 28.80
N PRO A 349 -1.87 10.28 29.38
CA PRO A 349 -2.17 11.49 28.60
C PRO A 349 -1.11 11.82 27.55
N LYS A 350 0.18 11.60 27.85
CA LYS A 350 1.30 11.83 26.90
C LYS A 350 1.41 10.78 25.78
N ALA A 351 0.68 9.67 25.86
CA ALA A 351 0.68 8.62 24.86
C ALA A 351 -0.40 8.81 23.78
N PHE A 352 -1.31 9.79 23.95
CA PHE A 352 -2.28 10.11 22.89
C PHE A 352 -1.56 10.69 21.68
N CYS A 353 -1.66 9.99 20.56
CA CYS A 353 -1.01 10.28 19.29
C CYS A 353 -1.67 9.51 18.14
N PHE A 354 -1.23 9.72 16.93
CA PHE A 354 -1.68 8.93 15.79
C PHE A 354 -1.05 7.54 15.75
N GLY A 355 0.17 7.44 16.26
CA GLY A 355 0.86 6.16 16.34
C GLY A 355 2.26 6.29 16.93
N VAL A 356 2.76 5.16 17.37
CA VAL A 356 4.09 4.97 17.93
C VAL A 356 4.84 4.01 17.00
N VAL A 357 6.01 4.41 16.51
CA VAL A 357 6.92 3.51 15.79
C VAL A 357 7.98 2.97 16.74
N VAL A 358 8.37 1.72 16.53
CA VAL A 358 9.26 1.00 17.43
C VAL A 358 10.55 0.67 16.70
N PRO A 359 11.69 1.31 17.09
CA PRO A 359 12.99 0.98 16.51
C PRO A 359 13.39 -0.49 16.77
N LYS A 360 13.99 -1.12 15.79
CA LYS A 360 14.53 -2.49 15.90
C LYS A 360 15.48 -2.66 17.09
N ILE A 361 16.26 -1.62 17.39
CA ILE A 361 17.20 -1.63 18.52
C ILE A 361 16.53 -1.68 19.91
N GLU A 362 15.23 -1.38 20.01
CA GLU A 362 14.44 -1.55 21.24
C GLU A 362 14.08 -3.01 21.54
N ASN A 363 14.29 -3.92 20.55
CA ASN A 363 14.05 -5.36 20.65
C ASN A 363 12.67 -5.72 21.20
N ARG A 364 11.62 -5.07 20.69
CA ARG A 364 10.23 -5.27 21.12
C ARG A 364 9.48 -6.21 20.19
N ASP A 365 8.30 -6.66 20.62
CA ASP A 365 7.47 -7.63 19.90
C ASP A 365 6.50 -6.97 18.88
N CYS A 366 6.61 -5.67 18.66
CA CYS A 366 5.83 -4.94 17.66
C CYS A 366 6.71 -3.99 16.84
N LEU A 367 6.26 -3.65 15.62
CA LEU A 367 6.89 -2.69 14.72
C LEU A 367 6.32 -1.28 14.92
N ALA A 368 5.03 -1.21 15.18
CA ALA A 368 4.31 0.04 15.37
C ALA A 368 2.99 -0.20 16.10
N ILE A 369 2.49 0.86 16.72
CA ILE A 369 1.14 0.92 17.30
C ILE A 369 0.43 2.12 16.68
N SER A 370 -0.81 1.94 16.21
CA SER A 370 -1.66 3.00 15.67
C SER A 370 -2.92 3.16 16.50
N LEU A 371 -3.21 4.38 16.95
CA LEU A 371 -4.43 4.70 17.65
C LEU A 371 -5.50 5.12 16.62
N ALA A 372 -6.18 4.15 16.02
CA ALA A 372 -7.06 4.37 14.87
C ALA A 372 -8.22 5.36 15.16
N SER A 373 -8.81 5.31 16.35
CA SER A 373 -9.88 6.23 16.78
C SER A 373 -9.37 7.64 17.09
N GLU A 374 -8.07 7.83 17.32
CA GLU A 374 -7.46 9.15 17.45
C GLU A 374 -7.15 9.77 16.08
N LYS A 375 -7.03 8.96 15.05
CA LYS A 375 -6.84 9.43 13.67
C LYS A 375 -8.17 9.86 13.04
N TYR A 376 -9.19 9.02 13.14
CA TYR A 376 -10.46 9.18 12.42
C TYR A 376 -11.64 9.03 13.36
N GLU A 377 -12.70 9.79 13.10
CA GLU A 377 -13.96 9.70 13.83
C GLU A 377 -14.72 8.41 13.50
N GLY A 378 -15.65 8.01 14.37
CA GLY A 378 -16.58 6.91 14.12
C GLY A 378 -15.96 5.52 14.16
N ARG A 379 -14.74 5.34 14.71
CA ARG A 379 -14.08 4.04 14.79
C ARG A 379 -14.47 3.21 16.01
N CYS A 380 -14.82 3.88 17.13
CA CYS A 380 -15.31 3.24 18.36
C CYS A 380 -16.05 4.26 19.24
N PRO A 381 -16.74 3.82 20.33
CA PRO A 381 -17.31 4.71 21.33
C PRO A 381 -16.26 5.65 21.95
N PRO A 382 -16.68 6.87 22.41
CA PRO A 382 -15.75 7.91 22.87
C PRO A 382 -15.01 7.56 24.18
N ASP A 383 -15.53 6.63 25.00
CA ASP A 383 -14.90 6.13 26.22
C ASP A 383 -13.83 5.05 25.94
N LEU A 384 -13.70 4.61 24.69
CA LEU A 384 -12.73 3.63 24.22
C LEU A 384 -11.72 4.25 23.26
N VAL A 385 -10.60 3.56 23.07
CA VAL A 385 -9.62 3.81 22.02
C VAL A 385 -9.36 2.52 21.26
N LEU A 386 -9.50 2.56 19.94
CA LEU A 386 -9.19 1.45 19.08
C LEU A 386 -7.72 1.50 18.69
N VAL A 387 -6.95 0.52 19.15
CA VAL A 387 -5.51 0.42 18.99
C VAL A 387 -5.18 -0.73 18.05
N ARG A 388 -4.31 -0.49 17.06
CA ARG A 388 -3.81 -1.50 16.14
C ARG A 388 -2.32 -1.70 16.40
N VAL A 389 -1.89 -2.93 16.64
CA VAL A 389 -0.50 -3.33 16.90
C VAL A 389 -0.01 -4.14 15.72
N PHE A 390 1.05 -3.65 15.05
CA PHE A 390 1.63 -4.27 13.87
C PHE A 390 2.82 -5.14 14.28
N MET A 391 2.82 -6.41 13.86
CA MET A 391 3.80 -7.41 14.27
C MET A 391 4.31 -8.20 13.06
N GLY A 392 5.50 -8.82 13.17
CA GLY A 392 6.06 -9.67 12.13
C GLY A 392 6.83 -8.90 11.06
N GLY A 393 6.42 -9.04 9.79
CA GLY A 393 7.18 -8.50 8.67
C GLY A 393 8.53 -9.16 8.49
N ALA A 394 9.36 -8.64 7.59
CA ALA A 394 10.74 -9.11 7.44
C ALA A 394 11.65 -8.74 8.63
N ILE A 395 11.21 -7.83 9.50
CA ILE A 395 11.97 -7.38 10.68
C ILE A 395 11.92 -8.43 11.80
N ARG A 396 10.73 -9.01 12.06
CA ARG A 396 10.46 -9.99 13.13
C ARG A 396 9.69 -11.21 12.57
N PRO A 397 10.24 -11.92 11.54
CA PRO A 397 9.52 -13.02 10.89
C PRO A 397 9.17 -14.16 11.84
N GLU A 398 9.96 -14.39 12.88
CA GLU A 398 9.77 -15.42 13.90
C GLU A 398 8.47 -15.24 14.71
N LEU A 399 7.89 -14.05 14.72
CA LEU A 399 6.59 -13.84 15.36
C LEU A 399 5.46 -14.56 14.61
N MET A 400 5.65 -14.82 13.32
CA MET A 400 4.62 -15.50 12.52
C MET A 400 4.47 -16.97 12.80
N ASP A 401 5.43 -17.56 13.51
CA ASP A 401 5.36 -18.96 13.98
C ASP A 401 4.53 -19.12 15.26
N LYS A 402 4.21 -18.00 15.94
CA LYS A 402 3.42 -18.01 17.18
C LYS A 402 1.93 -18.18 16.90
N SER A 403 1.19 -18.74 17.85
CA SER A 403 -0.28 -18.81 17.80
C SER A 403 -0.93 -17.44 17.89
N ASP A 404 -2.20 -17.36 17.52
CA ASP A 404 -3.00 -16.11 17.62
C ASP A 404 -3.11 -15.60 19.04
N ASP A 405 -3.28 -16.51 20.02
CA ASP A 405 -3.36 -16.16 21.44
C ASP A 405 -2.04 -15.60 21.98
N GLU A 406 -0.90 -16.17 21.56
CA GLU A 406 0.43 -15.64 21.90
C GLU A 406 0.64 -14.24 21.32
N LEU A 407 0.29 -14.02 20.03
CA LEU A 407 0.40 -12.72 19.41
C LEU A 407 -0.51 -11.67 20.07
N LEU A 408 -1.74 -12.02 20.42
CA LEU A 408 -2.63 -11.17 21.20
C LEU A 408 -2.07 -10.89 22.60
N GLY A 409 -1.42 -11.88 23.23
CA GLY A 409 -0.72 -11.72 24.50
C GLY A 409 0.41 -10.69 24.41
N LEU A 410 1.26 -10.81 23.37
CA LEU A 410 2.33 -9.86 23.08
C LEU A 410 1.79 -8.45 22.78
N ALA A 411 0.75 -8.35 21.98
CA ALA A 411 0.11 -7.06 21.69
C ALA A 411 -0.40 -6.35 22.94
N ARG A 412 -1.06 -7.09 23.85
CA ARG A 412 -1.50 -6.52 25.15
C ARG A 412 -0.32 -6.06 26.01
N LYS A 413 0.77 -6.84 26.05
CA LYS A 413 2.01 -6.47 26.75
C LYS A 413 2.58 -5.15 26.22
N GLU A 414 2.72 -5.02 24.89
CA GLU A 414 3.25 -3.83 24.25
C GLU A 414 2.39 -2.59 24.54
N VAL A 415 1.07 -2.74 24.45
CA VAL A 415 0.12 -1.67 24.74
C VAL A 415 0.17 -1.25 26.22
N LYS A 416 0.25 -2.21 27.13
CA LYS A 416 0.42 -1.94 28.58
C LYS A 416 1.71 -1.13 28.84
N GLU A 417 2.82 -1.57 28.30
CA GLU A 417 4.12 -0.96 28.55
C GLU A 417 4.26 0.42 27.90
N LEU A 418 3.83 0.56 26.64
CA LEU A 418 4.00 1.79 25.86
C LEU A 418 2.88 2.81 26.07
N LEU A 419 1.63 2.38 26.21
CA LEU A 419 0.48 3.28 26.35
C LEU A 419 -0.05 3.38 27.78
N GLY A 420 0.24 2.40 28.66
CA GLY A 420 -0.17 2.39 30.05
C GLY A 420 -1.41 1.58 30.36
N ALA A 421 -2.12 1.07 29.36
CA ALA A 421 -3.36 0.31 29.56
C ALA A 421 -3.07 -1.06 30.16
N SER A 422 -3.58 -1.32 31.36
CA SER A 422 -3.29 -2.52 32.14
C SER A 422 -4.46 -3.50 32.25
N SER A 423 -5.70 -3.06 31.99
CA SER A 423 -6.86 -3.95 31.96
C SER A 423 -6.94 -4.75 30.66
N LEU A 424 -7.73 -5.82 30.69
CA LEU A 424 -8.04 -6.55 29.45
C LEU A 424 -8.84 -5.66 28.48
N PRO A 425 -8.57 -5.75 27.19
CA PRO A 425 -9.37 -5.05 26.18
C PRO A 425 -10.85 -5.43 26.29
N ARG A 426 -11.74 -4.48 26.02
CA ARG A 426 -13.19 -4.74 25.94
C ARG A 426 -13.53 -5.65 24.76
N TRP A 427 -12.74 -5.56 23.71
CA TRP A 427 -12.80 -6.38 22.53
C TRP A 427 -11.43 -6.46 21.89
N GLN A 428 -11.14 -7.58 21.23
CA GLN A 428 -9.90 -7.77 20.50
C GLN A 428 -10.06 -8.73 19.33
N THR A 429 -9.24 -8.57 18.31
CA THR A 429 -9.10 -9.51 17.19
C THR A 429 -7.68 -9.50 16.66
N LEU A 430 -7.36 -10.50 15.84
CA LEU A 430 -6.09 -10.60 15.13
C LEU A 430 -6.34 -11.01 13.70
N VAL A 431 -5.62 -10.42 12.78
CA VAL A 431 -5.58 -10.85 11.37
C VAL A 431 -4.14 -11.14 10.96
N ARG A 432 -3.95 -12.21 10.22
CA ARG A 432 -2.67 -12.56 9.58
C ARG A 432 -2.72 -12.24 8.11
N TRP A 433 -1.69 -11.59 7.64
CA TRP A 433 -1.46 -11.29 6.23
C TRP A 433 -0.26 -12.11 5.76
N ASN A 434 -0.53 -13.36 5.38
CA ASN A 434 0.52 -14.28 4.92
C ASN A 434 0.98 -13.89 3.54
N GLU A 435 2.31 -13.72 3.36
CA GLU A 435 2.94 -13.37 2.08
C GLU A 435 2.21 -12.22 1.36
N ALA A 436 1.82 -11.17 2.12
CA ALA A 436 1.01 -10.09 1.57
C ALA A 436 1.82 -8.82 1.24
N MET A 437 3.02 -8.67 1.81
CA MET A 437 3.84 -7.48 1.66
C MET A 437 5.09 -7.74 0.80
N PRO A 438 5.14 -7.23 -0.45
CA PRO A 438 6.31 -7.39 -1.31
C PRO A 438 7.52 -6.65 -0.72
N GLN A 439 8.69 -7.25 -0.86
CA GLN A 439 9.94 -6.72 -0.36
C GLN A 439 10.78 -6.19 -1.52
N TYR A 440 10.96 -4.89 -1.59
CA TYR A 440 11.73 -4.22 -2.64
C TYR A 440 13.23 -4.28 -2.32
N MET A 441 13.85 -5.41 -2.60
CA MET A 441 15.27 -5.61 -2.35
C MET A 441 16.12 -4.68 -3.22
N VAL A 442 17.35 -4.39 -2.80
CA VAL A 442 18.33 -3.68 -3.66
C VAL A 442 18.38 -4.36 -5.03
N GLY A 443 18.27 -3.57 -6.11
CA GLY A 443 18.12 -4.05 -7.48
C GLY A 443 16.66 -4.27 -7.93
N HIS A 444 15.68 -3.98 -7.08
CA HIS A 444 14.25 -4.08 -7.45
C HIS A 444 13.86 -3.22 -8.67
N PRO A 445 14.33 -1.96 -8.84
CA PRO A 445 14.01 -1.17 -10.04
C PRO A 445 14.44 -1.86 -11.32
N GLN A 446 15.63 -2.47 -11.35
CA GLN A 446 16.17 -3.19 -12.50
C GLN A 446 15.37 -4.47 -12.80
N LEU A 447 14.93 -5.15 -11.74
CA LEU A 447 14.03 -6.30 -11.86
C LEU A 447 12.69 -5.91 -12.49
N VAL A 448 12.08 -4.80 -12.06
CA VAL A 448 10.83 -4.29 -12.62
C VAL A 448 11.01 -3.88 -14.09
N VAL A 449 12.13 -3.27 -14.45
CA VAL A 449 12.46 -2.97 -15.85
C VAL A 449 12.52 -4.26 -16.68
N SER A 450 13.18 -5.31 -16.18
CA SER A 450 13.26 -6.62 -16.88
C SER A 450 11.90 -7.28 -17.04
N ILE A 451 11.03 -7.19 -16.02
CA ILE A 451 9.64 -7.68 -16.08
C ILE A 451 8.88 -6.93 -17.18
N ARG A 452 8.97 -5.59 -17.23
CA ARG A 452 8.30 -4.77 -18.25
C ARG A 452 8.80 -5.04 -19.66
N GLN A 453 10.10 -5.24 -19.84
CA GLN A 453 10.66 -5.62 -21.14
C GLN A 453 10.10 -6.96 -21.61
N THR A 454 10.03 -7.96 -20.71
CA THR A 454 9.45 -9.27 -21.05
C THR A 454 7.95 -9.17 -21.37
N LEU A 455 7.21 -8.26 -20.74
CA LEU A 455 5.79 -8.02 -21.05
C LEU A 455 5.57 -7.34 -22.42
N GLN A 456 6.60 -6.77 -23.04
CA GLN A 456 6.47 -6.22 -24.40
C GLN A 456 6.28 -7.31 -25.45
N ASP A 457 6.73 -8.54 -25.17
CA ASP A 457 6.58 -9.69 -26.06
C ASP A 457 5.09 -10.13 -26.16
N ASP A 458 4.26 -9.77 -25.15
CA ASP A 458 2.82 -10.03 -25.17
C ASP A 458 2.04 -8.78 -24.70
N PRO A 459 1.66 -7.89 -25.62
CA PRO A 459 0.92 -6.67 -25.30
C PRO A 459 -0.49 -6.92 -24.74
N SER A 460 -1.05 -8.12 -24.94
CA SER A 460 -2.35 -8.52 -24.38
C SER A 460 -2.32 -8.95 -22.92
N LEU A 461 -1.15 -8.97 -22.29
CA LEU A 461 -0.94 -9.30 -20.87
C LEU A 461 -0.45 -8.09 -20.10
N ARG A 462 -1.07 -7.81 -18.94
CA ARG A 462 -0.59 -6.78 -17.99
C ARG A 462 -0.60 -7.31 -16.55
N LEU A 463 0.36 -6.80 -15.77
CA LEU A 463 0.50 -7.07 -14.34
C LEU A 463 0.28 -5.77 -13.57
N VAL A 464 -0.58 -5.80 -12.57
CA VAL A 464 -0.87 -4.67 -11.68
C VAL A 464 -0.79 -5.10 -10.22
N GLY A 465 -0.50 -4.18 -9.33
CA GLY A 465 -0.42 -4.48 -7.89
C GLY A 465 0.72 -3.75 -7.20
N ASN A 466 0.87 -4.03 -5.91
CA ASN A 466 1.84 -3.40 -5.02
C ASN A 466 3.28 -3.94 -5.16
N ALA A 467 3.52 -4.85 -6.12
CA ALA A 467 4.83 -5.49 -6.32
C ALA A 467 5.80 -4.67 -7.18
N PHE A 468 5.36 -3.60 -7.84
CA PHE A 468 6.13 -2.96 -8.92
C PHE A 468 6.53 -1.51 -8.62
N ASP A 469 5.57 -0.58 -8.59
CA ASP A 469 5.81 0.88 -8.59
C ASP A 469 5.54 1.57 -7.25
N GLY A 470 5.41 0.81 -6.20
CA GLY A 470 5.12 1.28 -4.86
C GLY A 470 4.01 0.50 -4.18
N VAL A 471 4.14 0.36 -2.86
CA VAL A 471 3.21 -0.44 -2.03
C VAL A 471 1.94 0.32 -1.65
N GLY A 472 1.89 1.63 -1.89
CA GLY A 472 0.77 2.47 -1.51
C GLY A 472 -0.43 2.33 -2.45
N ILE A 473 -1.63 2.53 -1.92
CA ILE A 473 -2.88 2.50 -2.68
C ILE A 473 -2.84 3.43 -3.91
N PRO A 474 -2.35 4.68 -3.81
CA PRO A 474 -2.30 5.58 -4.97
C PRO A 474 -1.41 5.06 -6.10
N GLN A 475 -0.30 4.39 -5.77
CA GLN A 475 0.58 3.77 -6.77
C GLN A 475 -0.10 2.57 -7.44
N CYS A 476 -0.83 1.76 -6.68
CA CYS A 476 -1.64 0.66 -7.22
C CYS A 476 -2.73 1.17 -8.19
N VAL A 477 -3.41 2.25 -7.82
CA VAL A 477 -4.41 2.92 -8.68
C VAL A 477 -3.76 3.45 -9.96
N ARG A 478 -2.60 4.10 -9.86
CA ARG A 478 -1.84 4.60 -11.02
C ARG A 478 -1.49 3.49 -12.00
N LEU A 479 -0.89 2.40 -11.51
CA LEU A 479 -0.47 1.29 -12.35
C LEU A 479 -1.66 0.60 -13.03
N ALA A 480 -2.77 0.45 -12.30
CA ALA A 480 -4.01 -0.11 -12.82
C ALA A 480 -4.61 0.78 -13.93
N ARG A 481 -4.64 2.11 -13.74
CA ARG A 481 -5.07 3.07 -14.76
C ARG A 481 -4.19 3.00 -16.01
N GLN A 482 -2.87 3.03 -15.85
CA GLN A 482 -1.92 2.93 -16.97
C GLN A 482 -2.08 1.61 -17.76
N SER A 483 -2.38 0.51 -17.08
CA SER A 483 -2.64 -0.77 -17.72
C SER A 483 -3.95 -0.77 -18.50
N ALA A 484 -4.99 -0.12 -17.99
CA ALA A 484 -6.25 0.08 -18.71
C ALA A 484 -6.08 1.00 -19.93
N GLU A 485 -5.31 2.09 -19.81
CA GLU A 485 -4.95 2.98 -20.91
C GLU A 485 -4.19 2.25 -22.02
N HIS A 486 -3.27 1.35 -21.64
CA HIS A 486 -2.55 0.51 -22.59
C HIS A 486 -3.51 -0.40 -23.38
N PHE A 487 -4.40 -1.13 -22.70
CA PHE A 487 -5.40 -1.96 -23.41
C PHE A 487 -6.35 -1.12 -24.27
N ALA A 488 -6.73 0.08 -23.79
CA ALA A 488 -7.52 0.99 -24.61
C ALA A 488 -6.78 1.41 -25.89
N SER A 489 -5.47 1.60 -25.86
CA SER A 489 -4.70 1.90 -27.07
C SER A 489 -4.60 0.74 -28.05
N LEU A 490 -4.73 -0.51 -27.59
CA LEU A 490 -4.74 -1.69 -28.45
C LEU A 490 -6.09 -1.94 -29.14
N PHE A 491 -7.20 -1.50 -28.52
CA PHE A 491 -8.55 -1.89 -28.94
C PHE A 491 -9.47 -0.72 -29.32
N LYS A 492 -9.01 0.54 -29.30
CA LYS A 492 -9.81 1.69 -29.72
C LYS A 492 -10.01 1.82 -31.22
N ASP A 493 -9.11 1.23 -32.01
CA ASP A 493 -9.10 1.34 -33.47
C ASP A 493 -9.72 0.11 -34.17
N ASN A 494 -10.30 -0.80 -33.40
CA ASN A 494 -11.07 -1.95 -33.85
C ASN A 494 -12.55 -1.77 -33.42
#